data_a3591c9f1a00c9f610f7a6e7da58f15e
#
_entry.id   a3591c9f1a00c9f610f7a6e7da58f15e
#
_cell.length_a   1.000
_cell.length_b   1.000
_cell.length_c   1.000
_cell.angle_alpha   90.00
_cell.angle_beta   90.00
_cell.angle_gamma   90.00
#
_symmetry.space_group_name_H-M   'P 1'
#
loop_
_entity.id
_entity.type
_entity.pdbx_description
1 polymer ?
#
loop_
_entity_poly.entity_id
_entity_poly.type
_entity_poly.pdbx_seq_one_letter_code
_entity_poly.pdbx_strand_id
1 'polypeptide(L)'
;SETLAGTPDGAPTELFLNSQARRTLAAHPQRAMVLAQSAKDGGWSTLGLTTPAYERVVRAILRQAGDWRPRETDNAARLDWFVPLLGHADARLHQLAYLEIGRAPYGEVRRLAGRIPARTLETLLDEPRYLEWRNLAILMLGESAREADRARVRETLARKARFGSSLNLAAWATALVAVDGVDGIGRLESLYLTNKAREDDELKAVIQALSVHAKADATLRAPVAEAYRRLLDTHPRLAPDLVHDLIAWQRWDFVRQVEQARDALDADPLAVYSLGLYLRFAQAKQGSRTPQWRTGTEAPAASDRTELGETP
;
A
#
# COMPACT_ATOMS: atom_id res chain seq x y z
N SER A 1 -10.91 -34.01 23.88
CA SER A 1 -11.03 -32.64 23.34
C SER A 1 -10.66 -31.64 24.41
N GLU A 2 -10.04 -30.53 24.01
CA GLU A 2 -9.64 -29.45 24.89
C GLU A 2 -10.17 -28.14 24.31
N THR A 3 -10.69 -27.26 25.16
CA THR A 3 -11.12 -25.92 24.77
C THR A 3 -9.95 -24.94 24.89
N LEU A 4 -9.59 -24.30 23.79
CA LEU A 4 -8.48 -23.33 23.75
C LEU A 4 -8.94 -21.91 24.08
N ALA A 5 -10.17 -21.55 23.72
CA ALA A 5 -10.76 -20.23 24.02
C ALA A 5 -12.31 -20.29 24.01
N GLY A 6 -12.92 -19.42 24.79
CA GLY A 6 -14.36 -19.31 24.89
C GLY A 6 -15.05 -20.43 25.70
N THR A 7 -16.36 -20.43 25.66
CA THR A 7 -17.22 -21.46 26.26
C THR A 7 -18.05 -22.09 25.14
N PRO A 8 -17.48 -23.05 24.39
CA PRO A 8 -18.18 -23.66 23.27
C PRO A 8 -19.38 -24.48 23.77
N ASP A 9 -20.51 -24.33 23.09
CA ASP A 9 -21.70 -25.14 23.30
C ASP A 9 -21.80 -26.20 22.20
N GLY A 10 -22.19 -27.43 22.59
CA GLY A 10 -22.47 -28.50 21.64
C GLY A 10 -21.27 -28.90 20.77
N ALA A 11 -20.08 -29.05 21.36
CA ALA A 11 -18.91 -29.52 20.61
C ALA A 11 -19.21 -30.87 19.91
N PRO A 12 -18.91 -31.04 18.60
CA PRO A 12 -19.21 -32.25 17.88
C PRO A 12 -18.42 -33.43 18.47
N THR A 13 -19.11 -34.51 18.76
CA THR A 13 -18.53 -35.77 19.23
C THR A 13 -17.91 -36.55 18.08
N GLU A 14 -18.38 -36.33 16.86
CA GLU A 14 -17.90 -36.95 15.64
C GLU A 14 -17.55 -35.89 14.58
N LEU A 15 -16.45 -36.12 13.87
CA LEU A 15 -16.01 -35.24 12.79
C LEU A 15 -15.91 -36.03 11.50
N PHE A 16 -16.50 -35.49 10.46
CA PHE A 16 -16.26 -35.99 9.12
C PHE A 16 -14.90 -35.53 8.62
N LEU A 17 -13.97 -36.47 8.48
CA LEU A 17 -12.62 -36.22 7.97
C LEU A 17 -12.44 -36.85 6.59
N ASN A 18 -11.85 -36.08 5.69
CA ASN A 18 -11.45 -36.61 4.39
C ASN A 18 -10.33 -37.66 4.54
N SER A 19 -10.12 -38.49 3.52
CA SER A 19 -9.15 -39.62 3.54
C SER A 19 -7.72 -39.20 3.87
N GLN A 20 -7.32 -37.97 3.46
CA GLN A 20 -5.99 -37.44 3.72
C GLN A 20 -5.83 -37.05 5.20
N ALA A 21 -6.81 -36.36 5.78
CA ALA A 21 -6.80 -36.00 7.19
C ALA A 21 -6.76 -37.26 8.09
N ARG A 22 -7.57 -38.28 7.77
CA ARG A 22 -7.57 -39.56 8.50
C ARG A 22 -6.21 -40.27 8.45
N ARG A 23 -5.60 -40.35 7.25
CA ARG A 23 -4.25 -40.93 7.09
C ARG A 23 -3.20 -40.15 7.87
N THR A 24 -3.27 -38.83 7.83
CA THR A 24 -2.31 -37.98 8.54
C THR A 24 -2.43 -38.15 10.06
N LEU A 25 -3.65 -38.17 10.60
CA LEU A 25 -3.85 -38.42 12.05
C LEU A 25 -3.41 -39.82 12.47
N ALA A 26 -3.66 -40.82 11.65
CA ALA A 26 -3.18 -42.21 11.93
C ALA A 26 -1.65 -42.31 11.94
N ALA A 27 -0.99 -41.62 11.01
CA ALA A 27 0.48 -41.61 10.92
C ALA A 27 1.15 -40.71 11.97
N HIS A 28 0.40 -39.73 12.52
CA HIS A 28 0.92 -38.71 13.44
C HIS A 28 -0.05 -38.52 14.62
N PRO A 29 -0.11 -39.42 15.60
CA PRO A 29 -1.06 -39.35 16.72
C PRO A 29 -0.95 -38.10 17.59
N GLN A 30 0.20 -37.41 17.55
CA GLN A 30 0.44 -36.17 18.27
C GLN A 30 -0.23 -34.94 17.58
N ARG A 31 -0.79 -35.11 16.39
CA ARG A 31 -1.55 -34.03 15.72
C ARG A 31 -2.99 -34.03 16.22
N ALA A 32 -3.58 -32.84 16.27
CA ALA A 32 -4.98 -32.66 16.60
C ALA A 32 -5.70 -31.89 15.51
N MET A 33 -7.01 -32.03 15.45
CA MET A 33 -7.87 -31.18 14.62
C MET A 33 -8.28 -29.96 15.43
N VAL A 34 -8.07 -28.76 14.88
CA VAL A 34 -8.60 -27.52 15.47
C VAL A 34 -9.94 -27.21 14.83
N LEU A 35 -10.91 -26.96 15.68
CA LEU A 35 -12.24 -26.52 15.33
C LEU A 35 -12.48 -25.10 15.83
N ALA A 36 -13.31 -24.36 15.14
CA ALA A 36 -13.85 -23.08 15.59
C ALA A 36 -15.37 -23.09 15.52
N GLN A 37 -16.01 -22.54 16.54
CA GLN A 37 -17.43 -22.29 16.54
C GLN A 37 -17.69 -20.86 16.06
N SER A 38 -18.61 -20.71 15.12
CA SER A 38 -19.04 -19.41 14.63
C SER A 38 -19.87 -18.68 15.70
N ALA A 39 -19.47 -17.47 16.05
CA ALA A 39 -20.24 -16.63 16.97
C ALA A 39 -21.59 -16.17 16.39
N LYS A 40 -21.78 -16.26 15.07
CA LYS A 40 -22.98 -15.75 14.38
C LYS A 40 -24.13 -16.78 14.38
N ASP A 41 -23.81 -18.04 14.14
CA ASP A 41 -24.80 -19.10 13.93
C ASP A 41 -24.55 -20.36 14.77
N GLY A 42 -23.52 -20.35 15.63
CA GLY A 42 -23.15 -21.48 16.46
C GLY A 42 -22.57 -22.68 15.69
N GLY A 43 -22.42 -22.55 14.37
CA GLY A 43 -21.93 -23.62 13.51
C GLY A 43 -20.45 -23.93 13.76
N TRP A 44 -20.07 -25.19 13.66
CA TRP A 44 -18.68 -25.63 13.81
C TRP A 44 -17.99 -25.73 12.46
N SER A 45 -16.79 -25.21 12.39
CA SER A 45 -15.91 -25.30 11.21
C SER A 45 -14.55 -25.90 11.58
N THR A 46 -13.98 -26.66 10.64
CA THR A 46 -12.65 -27.23 10.78
C THR A 46 -11.61 -26.22 10.32
N LEU A 47 -10.72 -25.77 11.21
CA LEU A 47 -9.59 -24.91 10.86
C LEU A 47 -8.42 -25.71 10.28
N GLY A 48 -8.28 -26.96 10.67
CA GLY A 48 -7.32 -27.90 10.11
C GLY A 48 -6.53 -28.69 11.14
N LEU A 49 -5.64 -29.56 10.64
CA LEU A 49 -4.73 -30.34 11.48
C LEU A 49 -3.63 -29.46 12.07
N THR A 50 -3.28 -29.69 13.33
CA THR A 50 -2.18 -29.00 14.00
C THR A 50 -0.90 -29.83 14.05
N THR A 51 0.22 -29.13 14.17
CA THR A 51 1.46 -29.65 14.73
C THR A 51 1.60 -29.13 16.15
N PRO A 52 2.44 -29.77 17.02
CA PRO A 52 2.72 -29.21 18.34
C PRO A 52 3.29 -27.80 18.31
N ALA A 53 4.02 -27.43 17.26
CA ALA A 53 4.52 -26.07 17.06
C ALA A 53 3.38 -25.10 16.76
N TYR A 54 2.46 -25.47 15.86
CA TYR A 54 1.29 -24.65 15.52
C TYR A 54 0.38 -24.45 16.74
N GLU A 55 0.14 -25.50 17.53
CA GLU A 55 -0.68 -25.38 18.74
C GLU A 55 -0.08 -24.40 19.75
N ARG A 56 1.24 -24.44 19.99
CA ARG A 56 1.91 -23.47 20.86
C ARG A 56 1.71 -22.02 20.38
N VAL A 57 1.77 -21.80 19.06
CA VAL A 57 1.55 -20.49 18.46
C VAL A 57 0.10 -20.04 18.64
N VAL A 58 -0.88 -20.91 18.39
CA VAL A 58 -2.31 -20.59 18.60
C VAL A 58 -2.56 -20.22 20.07
N ARG A 59 -2.04 -21.00 21.01
CA ARG A 59 -2.17 -20.68 22.45
C ARG A 59 -1.50 -19.35 22.82
N ALA A 60 -0.37 -19.02 22.21
CA ALA A 60 0.30 -17.73 22.43
C ALA A 60 -0.54 -16.57 21.89
N ILE A 61 -1.10 -16.70 20.67
CA ILE A 61 -2.00 -15.68 20.08
C ILE A 61 -3.24 -15.48 20.95
N LEU A 62 -3.87 -16.55 21.43
CA LEU A 62 -5.05 -16.46 22.27
C LEU A 62 -4.79 -15.77 23.61
N ARG A 63 -3.60 -15.95 24.20
CA ARG A 63 -3.19 -15.21 25.40
C ARG A 63 -3.03 -13.70 25.14
N GLN A 64 -2.68 -13.32 23.93
CA GLN A 64 -2.50 -11.91 23.51
C GLN A 64 -3.77 -11.30 22.87
N ALA A 65 -4.88 -12.06 22.84
CA ALA A 65 -6.08 -11.64 22.11
C ALA A 65 -6.67 -10.28 22.56
N GLY A 66 -6.42 -9.87 23.81
CA GLY A 66 -6.79 -8.55 24.33
C GLY A 66 -5.97 -7.42 23.71
N ASP A 67 -4.68 -7.66 23.45
CA ASP A 67 -3.71 -6.67 22.97
C ASP A 67 -3.59 -6.68 21.44
N TRP A 68 -3.88 -7.82 20.79
CA TRP A 68 -3.74 -8.01 19.36
C TRP A 68 -5.09 -8.04 18.66
N ARG A 69 -5.62 -6.87 18.35
CA ARG A 69 -6.89 -6.77 17.64
C ARG A 69 -6.74 -7.28 16.20
N PRO A 70 -7.64 -8.15 15.69
CA PRO A 70 -7.52 -8.73 14.35
C PRO A 70 -7.46 -7.72 13.21
N ARG A 71 -8.06 -6.54 13.41
CA ARG A 71 -8.11 -5.45 12.40
C ARG A 71 -6.93 -4.48 12.49
N GLU A 72 -6.16 -4.51 13.56
CA GLU A 72 -4.92 -3.72 13.67
C GLU A 72 -3.85 -4.37 12.80
N THR A 73 -3.40 -3.64 11.77
CA THR A 73 -2.35 -4.11 10.86
C THR A 73 -0.99 -3.51 11.17
N ASP A 74 -0.92 -2.52 12.05
CA ASP A 74 0.25 -1.72 12.42
C ASP A 74 0.75 -1.97 13.86
N ASN A 75 0.22 -2.96 14.56
CA ASN A 75 0.67 -3.32 15.90
C ASN A 75 2.09 -3.88 15.87
N ALA A 76 3.07 -3.05 16.26
CA ALA A 76 4.49 -3.36 16.19
C ALA A 76 4.87 -4.61 16.99
N ALA A 77 4.35 -4.76 18.22
CA ALA A 77 4.66 -5.92 19.08
C ALA A 77 4.15 -7.23 18.48
N ARG A 78 2.95 -7.20 17.87
CA ARG A 78 2.38 -8.34 17.15
C ARG A 78 3.23 -8.70 15.94
N LEU A 79 3.57 -7.73 15.11
CA LEU A 79 4.38 -7.97 13.91
C LEU A 79 5.76 -8.53 14.27
N ASP A 80 6.41 -7.97 15.30
CA ASP A 80 7.70 -8.45 15.81
C ASP A 80 7.67 -9.90 16.25
N TRP A 81 6.55 -10.32 16.82
CA TRP A 81 6.35 -11.69 17.28
C TRP A 81 6.28 -12.69 16.10
N PHE A 82 5.76 -12.27 14.93
CA PHE A 82 5.68 -13.12 13.74
C PHE A 82 6.98 -13.23 12.94
N VAL A 83 7.92 -12.29 13.08
CA VAL A 83 9.19 -12.29 12.31
C VAL A 83 9.96 -13.61 12.40
N PRO A 84 10.18 -14.23 13.59
CA PRO A 84 10.90 -15.49 13.68
C PRO A 84 10.21 -16.67 12.97
N LEU A 85 8.91 -16.55 12.70
CA LEU A 85 8.12 -17.60 12.04
C LEU A 85 8.24 -17.57 10.52
N LEU A 86 8.78 -16.50 9.90
CA LEU A 86 8.96 -16.39 8.46
C LEU A 86 9.84 -17.50 7.86
N GLY A 87 10.83 -17.99 8.61
CA GLY A 87 11.71 -19.09 8.21
C GLY A 87 11.36 -20.44 8.85
N HIS A 88 10.18 -20.57 9.47
CA HIS A 88 9.82 -21.78 10.21
C HIS A 88 9.57 -22.96 9.27
N ALA A 89 10.03 -24.17 9.68
CA ALA A 89 9.89 -25.39 8.89
C ALA A 89 8.43 -25.86 8.72
N ASP A 90 7.55 -25.51 9.67
CA ASP A 90 6.11 -25.78 9.56
C ASP A 90 5.47 -24.79 8.58
N ALA A 91 4.97 -25.32 7.46
CA ALA A 91 4.39 -24.56 6.37
C ALA A 91 3.24 -23.62 6.79
N ARG A 92 2.46 -24.01 7.81
CA ARG A 92 1.35 -23.18 8.29
C ARG A 92 1.83 -22.00 9.12
N LEU A 93 2.90 -22.19 9.90
CA LEU A 93 3.45 -21.13 10.72
C LEU A 93 4.12 -20.07 9.87
N HIS A 94 4.89 -20.44 8.87
CA HIS A 94 5.48 -19.44 7.99
C HIS A 94 4.40 -18.74 7.14
N GLN A 95 3.38 -19.48 6.66
CA GLN A 95 2.26 -18.87 5.93
C GLN A 95 1.49 -17.86 6.80
N LEU A 96 1.24 -18.21 8.07
CA LEU A 96 0.61 -17.28 9.01
C LEU A 96 1.46 -16.02 9.20
N ALA A 97 2.79 -16.17 9.34
CA ALA A 97 3.69 -15.03 9.47
C ALA A 97 3.67 -14.13 8.24
N TYR A 98 3.66 -14.71 7.03
CA TYR A 98 3.54 -13.93 5.79
C TYR A 98 2.23 -13.16 5.70
N LEU A 99 1.10 -13.79 6.05
CA LEU A 99 -0.20 -13.14 6.08
C LEU A 99 -0.22 -11.96 7.06
N GLU A 100 0.33 -12.15 8.25
CA GLU A 100 0.35 -11.12 9.29
C GLU A 100 1.25 -9.92 8.90
N ILE A 101 2.44 -10.19 8.38
CA ILE A 101 3.39 -9.15 7.99
C ILE A 101 3.00 -8.54 6.65
N GLY A 102 2.51 -9.34 5.69
CA GLY A 102 2.14 -8.86 4.34
C GLY A 102 0.94 -7.92 4.31
N ARG A 103 0.08 -7.93 5.33
CA ARG A 103 -1.04 -6.99 5.48
C ARG A 103 -0.67 -5.71 6.24
N ALA A 104 0.54 -5.64 6.80
CA ALA A 104 1.00 -4.47 7.53
C ALA A 104 1.25 -3.27 6.59
N PRO A 105 1.10 -2.03 7.07
CA PRO A 105 1.51 -0.86 6.32
C PRO A 105 2.98 -0.93 5.92
N TYR A 106 3.33 -0.37 4.76
CA TYR A 106 4.70 -0.42 4.25
C TYR A 106 5.75 0.09 5.25
N GLY A 107 5.43 1.13 6.03
CA GLY A 107 6.32 1.64 7.08
C GLY A 107 6.71 0.58 8.12
N GLU A 108 5.77 -0.32 8.49
CA GLU A 108 6.05 -1.44 9.38
C GLU A 108 6.88 -2.53 8.71
N VAL A 109 6.62 -2.82 7.43
CA VAL A 109 7.45 -3.76 6.65
C VAL A 109 8.90 -3.28 6.59
N ARG A 110 9.12 -1.97 6.36
CA ARG A 110 10.45 -1.33 6.42
C ARG A 110 11.13 -1.55 7.77
N ARG A 111 10.42 -1.28 8.85
CA ARG A 111 10.95 -1.45 10.21
C ARG A 111 11.41 -2.89 10.49
N LEU A 112 10.69 -3.87 9.94
CA LEU A 112 10.97 -5.30 10.15
C LEU A 112 12.08 -5.84 9.26
N ALA A 113 12.31 -5.26 8.10
CA ALA A 113 13.17 -5.81 7.05
C ALA A 113 14.61 -6.08 7.54
N GLY A 114 15.17 -5.17 8.33
CA GLY A 114 16.52 -5.34 8.91
C GLY A 114 16.66 -6.50 9.92
N ARG A 115 15.56 -7.09 10.36
CA ARG A 115 15.52 -8.21 11.32
C ARG A 115 15.39 -9.56 10.64
N ILE A 116 15.19 -9.58 9.33
CA ILE A 116 14.96 -10.82 8.57
C ILE A 116 16.30 -11.33 8.05
N PRO A 117 16.67 -12.60 8.35
CA PRO A 117 17.92 -13.15 7.85
C PRO A 117 17.97 -13.14 6.32
N ALA A 118 19.11 -12.75 5.76
CA ALA A 118 19.34 -12.72 4.33
C ALA A 118 18.98 -14.04 3.62
N ARG A 119 19.35 -15.17 4.21
CA ARG A 119 19.01 -16.50 3.69
C ARG A 119 17.50 -16.72 3.56
N THR A 120 16.71 -16.18 4.49
CA THR A 120 15.24 -16.25 4.42
C THR A 120 14.73 -15.48 3.21
N LEU A 121 15.25 -14.27 2.95
CA LEU A 121 14.88 -13.47 1.78
C LEU A 121 15.28 -14.17 0.46
N GLU A 122 16.47 -14.74 0.40
CA GLU A 122 16.95 -15.50 -0.76
C GLU A 122 16.01 -16.70 -1.05
N THR A 123 15.68 -17.47 -0.03
CA THR A 123 14.74 -18.59 -0.14
C THR A 123 13.38 -18.15 -0.69
N LEU A 124 12.84 -17.02 -0.17
CA LEU A 124 11.55 -16.49 -0.60
C LEU A 124 11.55 -15.96 -2.05
N LEU A 125 12.68 -15.44 -2.49
CA LEU A 125 12.82 -14.89 -3.85
C LEU A 125 13.02 -15.98 -4.89
N ASP A 126 13.76 -17.03 -4.55
CA ASP A 126 14.28 -17.99 -5.51
C ASP A 126 13.48 -19.30 -5.59
N GLU A 127 12.81 -19.70 -4.50
CA GLU A 127 12.04 -20.94 -4.49
C GLU A 127 10.61 -20.75 -5.06
N PRO A 128 10.18 -21.58 -6.04
CA PRO A 128 8.87 -21.46 -6.67
C PRO A 128 7.68 -21.60 -5.70
N ARG A 129 7.82 -22.36 -4.63
CA ARG A 129 6.77 -22.56 -3.62
C ARG A 129 6.37 -21.27 -2.88
N TYR A 130 7.19 -20.20 -2.97
CA TYR A 130 6.94 -18.91 -2.34
C TYR A 130 6.53 -17.80 -3.31
N LEU A 131 6.07 -18.16 -4.50
CA LEU A 131 5.66 -17.19 -5.53
C LEU A 131 4.64 -16.16 -5.02
N GLU A 132 3.67 -16.59 -4.23
CA GLU A 132 2.64 -15.72 -3.64
C GLU A 132 3.22 -14.67 -2.66
N TRP A 133 4.36 -14.96 -2.03
CA TRP A 133 5.03 -14.08 -1.06
C TRP A 133 6.19 -13.28 -1.64
N ARG A 134 6.44 -13.45 -2.93
CA ARG A 134 7.59 -12.82 -3.61
C ARG A 134 7.54 -11.30 -3.52
N ASN A 135 6.36 -10.68 -3.61
CA ASN A 135 6.23 -9.23 -3.47
C ASN A 135 6.71 -8.75 -2.10
N LEU A 136 6.32 -9.43 -1.02
CA LEU A 136 6.78 -9.10 0.32
C LEU A 136 8.30 -9.24 0.45
N ALA A 137 8.87 -10.32 -0.09
CA ALA A 137 10.32 -10.54 -0.08
C ALA A 137 11.08 -9.45 -0.86
N ILE A 138 10.55 -8.99 -2.00
CA ILE A 138 11.12 -7.88 -2.79
C ILE A 138 11.10 -6.57 -1.99
N LEU A 139 9.98 -6.25 -1.32
CA LEU A 139 9.91 -5.05 -0.49
C LEU A 139 10.95 -5.08 0.63
N MET A 140 11.11 -6.22 1.29
CA MET A 140 12.14 -6.42 2.33
C MET A 140 13.57 -6.34 1.78
N LEU A 141 13.79 -6.83 0.55
CA LEU A 141 15.08 -6.75 -0.12
C LEU A 141 15.48 -5.29 -0.39
N GLY A 142 14.51 -4.43 -0.74
CA GLY A 142 14.72 -2.99 -0.95
C GLY A 142 15.23 -2.26 0.29
N GLU A 143 14.94 -2.76 1.47
CA GLU A 143 15.39 -2.19 2.75
C GLU A 143 16.70 -2.82 3.25
N SER A 144 17.32 -3.71 2.48
CA SER A 144 18.58 -4.37 2.86
C SER A 144 19.75 -3.38 2.82
N ALA A 145 20.62 -3.44 3.83
CA ALA A 145 21.86 -2.69 3.85
C ALA A 145 22.96 -3.30 2.97
N ARG A 146 22.79 -4.54 2.46
CA ARG A 146 23.79 -5.23 1.66
C ARG A 146 23.84 -4.67 0.24
N GLU A 147 25.04 -4.29 -0.23
CA GLU A 147 25.19 -3.76 -1.60
C GLU A 147 24.80 -4.78 -2.69
N ALA A 148 25.05 -6.07 -2.46
CA ALA A 148 24.63 -7.11 -3.38
C ALA A 148 23.10 -7.13 -3.60
N ASP A 149 22.30 -6.89 -2.55
CA ASP A 149 20.84 -6.80 -2.64
C ASP A 149 20.40 -5.55 -3.39
N ARG A 150 21.04 -4.42 -3.11
CA ARG A 150 20.81 -3.14 -3.79
C ARG A 150 21.13 -3.24 -5.28
N ALA A 151 22.25 -3.85 -5.63
CA ALA A 151 22.62 -4.14 -7.02
C ALA A 151 21.59 -5.05 -7.69
N ARG A 152 21.14 -6.13 -7.03
CA ARG A 152 20.10 -7.02 -7.52
C ARG A 152 18.79 -6.28 -7.83
N VAL A 153 18.38 -5.33 -6.99
CA VAL A 153 17.19 -4.50 -7.22
C VAL A 153 17.35 -3.68 -8.50
N ARG A 154 18.46 -2.93 -8.61
CA ARG A 154 18.76 -2.07 -9.78
C ARG A 154 18.80 -2.87 -11.09
N GLU A 155 19.52 -3.98 -11.11
CA GLU A 155 19.70 -4.85 -12.28
C GLU A 155 18.38 -5.52 -12.68
N THR A 156 17.60 -6.01 -11.70
CA THR A 156 16.34 -6.66 -11.98
C THR A 156 15.33 -5.67 -12.59
N LEU A 157 15.26 -4.45 -12.06
CA LEU A 157 14.36 -3.44 -12.62
C LEU A 157 14.80 -3.01 -14.04
N ALA A 158 16.08 -2.80 -14.27
CA ALA A 158 16.61 -2.48 -15.60
C ALA A 158 16.29 -3.58 -16.61
N ARG A 159 16.43 -4.85 -16.21
CA ARG A 159 16.06 -6.01 -17.04
C ARG A 159 14.57 -6.05 -17.33
N LYS A 160 13.70 -5.80 -16.32
CA LYS A 160 12.25 -5.72 -16.51
C LYS A 160 11.86 -4.62 -17.50
N ALA A 161 12.45 -3.45 -17.36
CA ALA A 161 12.23 -2.34 -18.28
C ALA A 161 12.64 -2.69 -19.72
N ARG A 162 13.75 -3.41 -19.88
CA ARG A 162 14.24 -3.85 -21.22
C ARG A 162 13.29 -4.86 -21.89
N PHE A 163 12.69 -5.75 -21.13
CA PHE A 163 11.88 -6.84 -21.67
C PHE A 163 10.36 -6.64 -21.53
N GLY A 164 9.89 -5.49 -21.04
CA GLY A 164 8.47 -5.19 -20.88
C GLY A 164 7.75 -6.13 -19.89
N SER A 165 8.40 -6.46 -18.76
CA SER A 165 7.84 -7.39 -17.78
C SER A 165 7.16 -6.66 -16.62
N SER A 166 5.83 -6.77 -16.53
CA SER A 166 5.01 -6.22 -15.43
C SER A 166 4.97 -7.10 -14.17
N LEU A 167 5.44 -8.36 -14.24
CA LEU A 167 5.38 -9.29 -13.10
C LEU A 167 6.12 -8.75 -11.86
N ASN A 168 5.41 -8.55 -10.76
CA ASN A 168 5.91 -7.97 -9.52
C ASN A 168 6.56 -6.56 -9.68
N LEU A 169 6.23 -5.84 -10.75
CA LEU A 169 6.87 -4.57 -11.09
C LEU A 169 6.67 -3.52 -9.98
N ALA A 170 5.46 -3.43 -9.40
CA ALA A 170 5.19 -2.49 -8.30
C ALA A 170 6.14 -2.72 -7.11
N ALA A 171 6.36 -3.98 -6.71
CA ALA A 171 7.26 -4.31 -5.62
C ALA A 171 8.73 -3.97 -5.96
N TRP A 172 9.20 -4.28 -7.19
CA TRP A 172 10.55 -3.92 -7.62
C TRP A 172 10.77 -2.41 -7.75
N ALA A 173 9.77 -1.67 -8.24
CA ALA A 173 9.80 -0.21 -8.30
C ALA A 173 9.83 0.40 -6.88
N THR A 174 9.01 -0.13 -5.95
CA THR A 174 9.05 0.27 -4.54
C THR A 174 10.44 -0.01 -3.93
N ALA A 175 11.00 -1.20 -4.18
CA ALA A 175 12.33 -1.55 -3.71
C ALA A 175 13.42 -0.61 -4.28
N LEU A 176 13.32 -0.18 -5.54
CA LEU A 176 14.27 0.77 -6.13
C LEU A 176 14.24 2.13 -5.42
N VAL A 177 13.05 2.65 -5.14
CA VAL A 177 12.93 3.93 -4.41
C VAL A 177 13.44 3.80 -2.97
N ALA A 178 13.23 2.64 -2.32
CA ALA A 178 13.81 2.37 -1.00
C ALA A 178 15.34 2.38 -1.03
N VAL A 179 15.94 1.80 -2.08
CA VAL A 179 17.41 1.72 -2.26
C VAL A 179 18.03 3.06 -2.61
N ASP A 180 17.46 3.78 -3.58
CA ASP A 180 18.08 4.94 -4.24
C ASP A 180 17.37 6.27 -3.93
N GLY A 181 16.26 6.28 -3.19
CA GLY A 181 15.54 7.51 -2.84
C GLY A 181 15.07 8.30 -4.06
N VAL A 182 15.41 9.61 -4.09
CA VAL A 182 15.06 10.52 -5.20
C VAL A 182 15.68 10.08 -6.53
N ASP A 183 16.89 9.54 -6.52
CA ASP A 183 17.52 9.00 -7.74
C ASP A 183 16.75 7.79 -8.29
N GLY A 184 16.18 6.97 -7.39
CA GLY A 184 15.28 5.87 -7.75
C GLY A 184 14.02 6.36 -8.44
N ILE A 185 13.42 7.47 -7.97
CA ILE A 185 12.28 8.13 -8.64
C ILE A 185 12.67 8.57 -10.04
N GLY A 186 13.81 9.26 -10.20
CA GLY A 186 14.30 9.70 -11.50
C GLY A 186 14.58 8.54 -12.48
N ARG A 187 15.07 7.41 -11.98
CA ARG A 187 15.24 6.20 -12.80
C ARG A 187 13.90 5.60 -13.23
N LEU A 188 12.90 5.53 -12.36
CA LEU A 188 11.56 5.07 -12.71
C LEU A 188 10.91 5.98 -13.75
N GLU A 189 11.10 7.28 -13.61
CA GLU A 189 10.64 8.27 -14.57
C GLU A 189 11.22 7.99 -15.96
N SER A 190 12.54 7.90 -16.07
CA SER A 190 13.21 7.70 -17.36
C SER A 190 12.95 6.33 -18.00
N LEU A 191 12.80 5.27 -17.19
CA LEU A 191 12.57 3.92 -17.71
C LEU A 191 11.10 3.66 -18.08
N TYR A 192 10.16 4.32 -17.41
CA TYR A 192 8.73 4.04 -17.54
C TYR A 192 7.90 5.27 -17.86
N LEU A 193 7.87 6.30 -16.99
CA LEU A 193 6.82 7.32 -17.00
C LEU A 193 6.87 8.25 -18.23
N THR A 194 8.06 8.51 -18.76
CA THR A 194 8.26 9.36 -19.95
C THR A 194 8.32 8.55 -21.25
N ASN A 195 8.27 7.23 -21.18
CA ASN A 195 8.33 6.35 -22.34
C ASN A 195 6.93 6.04 -22.88
N LYS A 196 6.57 6.65 -24.01
CA LYS A 196 5.25 6.51 -24.67
C LYS A 196 4.89 5.09 -25.10
N ALA A 197 5.86 4.18 -25.18
CA ALA A 197 5.65 2.78 -25.59
C ALA A 197 5.32 1.85 -24.39
N ARG A 198 5.21 2.40 -23.17
CA ARG A 198 4.87 1.59 -22.00
C ARG A 198 3.38 1.31 -21.92
N GLU A 199 3.09 0.08 -21.52
CA GLU A 199 1.71 -0.33 -21.26
C GLU A 199 1.19 0.26 -19.95
N ASP A 200 -0.12 0.47 -19.89
CA ASP A 200 -0.78 1.06 -18.71
C ASP A 200 -0.52 0.28 -17.42
N ASP A 201 -0.47 -1.05 -17.48
CA ASP A 201 -0.20 -1.88 -16.31
C ASP A 201 1.21 -1.65 -15.74
N GLU A 202 2.21 -1.42 -16.60
CA GLU A 202 3.56 -1.06 -16.17
C GLU A 202 3.56 0.32 -15.50
N LEU A 203 2.88 1.29 -16.11
CA LEU A 203 2.79 2.65 -15.59
C LEU A 203 2.04 2.70 -14.26
N LYS A 204 0.91 2.01 -14.14
CA LYS A 204 0.14 1.90 -12.88
C LYS A 204 0.94 1.23 -11.78
N ALA A 205 1.74 0.21 -12.09
CA ALA A 205 2.63 -0.43 -11.13
C ALA A 205 3.68 0.55 -10.58
N VAL A 206 4.24 1.41 -11.44
CA VAL A 206 5.20 2.44 -11.04
C VAL A 206 4.51 3.56 -10.23
N ILE A 207 3.32 4.02 -10.65
CA ILE A 207 2.50 4.98 -9.90
C ILE A 207 2.26 4.47 -8.48
N GLN A 208 1.84 3.21 -8.35
CA GLN A 208 1.61 2.58 -7.05
C GLN A 208 2.86 2.63 -6.16
N ALA A 209 4.03 2.31 -6.71
CA ALA A 209 5.29 2.36 -5.98
C ALA A 209 5.63 3.77 -5.49
N LEU A 210 5.49 4.78 -6.35
CA LEU A 210 5.72 6.18 -6.02
C LEU A 210 4.75 6.68 -4.95
N SER A 211 3.45 6.35 -5.08
CA SER A 211 2.40 6.68 -4.11
C SER A 211 2.70 6.13 -2.71
N VAL A 212 3.12 4.86 -2.62
CA VAL A 212 3.46 4.21 -1.34
C VAL A 212 4.59 4.94 -0.63
N HIS A 213 5.66 5.32 -1.34
CA HIS A 213 6.78 6.06 -0.76
C HIS A 213 6.38 7.48 -0.32
N ALA A 214 5.66 8.22 -1.17
CA ALA A 214 5.23 9.58 -0.85
C ALA A 214 4.19 9.64 0.28
N LYS A 215 3.45 8.54 0.53
CA LYS A 215 2.59 8.39 1.72
C LYS A 215 3.41 8.12 2.98
N ALA A 216 4.44 7.28 2.88
CA ALA A 216 5.30 6.92 4.00
C ALA A 216 6.29 8.04 4.37
N ASP A 217 6.75 8.83 3.40
CA ASP A 217 7.71 9.92 3.58
C ASP A 217 7.27 11.18 2.83
N ALA A 218 6.88 12.21 3.61
CA ALA A 218 6.41 13.48 3.05
C ALA A 218 7.47 14.23 2.25
N THR A 219 8.76 13.98 2.48
CA THR A 219 9.86 14.63 1.74
C THR A 219 9.90 14.18 0.27
N LEU A 220 9.39 12.98 -0.03
CA LEU A 220 9.31 12.43 -1.38
C LEU A 220 8.10 12.93 -2.17
N ARG A 221 7.13 13.63 -1.56
CA ARG A 221 5.92 14.11 -2.25
C ARG A 221 6.24 15.07 -3.38
N ALA A 222 7.21 15.97 -3.18
CA ALA A 222 7.57 16.94 -4.21
C ALA A 222 8.24 16.28 -5.44
N PRO A 223 9.28 15.45 -5.30
CA PRO A 223 9.85 14.72 -6.45
C PRO A 223 8.85 13.75 -7.11
N VAL A 224 7.98 13.08 -6.35
CA VAL A 224 6.95 12.21 -6.93
C VAL A 224 5.90 13.03 -7.72
N ALA A 225 5.46 14.17 -7.19
CA ALA A 225 4.53 15.03 -7.92
C ALA A 225 5.15 15.57 -9.23
N GLU A 226 6.44 15.85 -9.25
CA GLU A 226 7.12 16.26 -10.49
C GLU A 226 7.19 15.10 -11.51
N ALA A 227 7.46 13.87 -11.05
CA ALA A 227 7.39 12.69 -11.89
C ALA A 227 5.96 12.46 -12.45
N TYR A 228 4.92 12.69 -11.63
CA TYR A 228 3.52 12.65 -12.07
C TYR A 228 3.20 13.72 -13.13
N ARG A 229 3.79 14.91 -13.03
CA ARG A 229 3.62 15.96 -14.03
C ARG A 229 4.12 15.50 -15.40
N ARG A 230 5.32 14.94 -15.44
CA ARG A 230 5.93 14.42 -16.67
C ARG A 230 5.19 13.20 -17.23
N LEU A 231 4.66 12.36 -16.35
CA LEU A 231 3.78 11.27 -16.78
C LEU A 231 2.53 11.82 -17.50
N LEU A 232 1.88 12.83 -16.95
CA LEU A 232 0.67 13.39 -17.55
C LEU A 232 0.94 14.10 -18.88
N ASP A 233 2.13 14.63 -19.11
CA ASP A 233 2.54 15.19 -20.40
C ASP A 233 2.63 14.11 -21.49
N THR A 234 2.87 12.86 -21.12
CA THR A 234 3.02 11.72 -22.05
C THR A 234 1.80 10.80 -22.07
N HIS A 235 1.15 10.62 -20.92
CA HIS A 235 0.05 9.66 -20.71
C HIS A 235 -1.11 10.32 -19.92
N PRO A 236 -1.80 11.34 -20.48
CA PRO A 236 -2.85 12.07 -19.75
C PRO A 236 -3.99 11.17 -19.28
N ARG A 237 -4.26 10.06 -19.96
CA ARG A 237 -5.29 9.09 -19.59
C ARG A 237 -5.10 8.46 -18.20
N LEU A 238 -3.89 8.55 -17.61
CA LEU A 238 -3.60 8.03 -16.27
C LEU A 238 -3.87 9.05 -15.15
N ALA A 239 -4.39 10.23 -15.45
CA ALA A 239 -4.75 11.22 -14.44
C ALA A 239 -5.68 10.69 -13.34
N PRO A 240 -6.69 9.82 -13.62
CA PRO A 240 -7.53 9.24 -12.59
C PRO A 240 -6.76 8.45 -11.52
N ASP A 241 -5.66 7.79 -11.90
CA ASP A 241 -4.82 7.01 -10.99
C ASP A 241 -3.99 7.89 -10.03
N LEU A 242 -3.81 9.18 -10.34
CA LEU A 242 -2.98 10.13 -9.60
C LEU A 242 -3.76 11.08 -8.70
N VAL A 243 -4.99 11.45 -9.09
CA VAL A 243 -5.72 12.55 -8.43
C VAL A 243 -6.00 12.31 -6.96
N HIS A 244 -6.11 11.05 -6.53
CA HIS A 244 -6.27 10.70 -5.13
C HIS A 244 -5.06 11.17 -4.30
N ASP A 245 -3.85 10.92 -4.78
CA ASP A 245 -2.62 11.36 -4.14
C ASP A 245 -2.49 12.89 -4.17
N LEU A 246 -2.79 13.51 -5.32
CA LEU A 246 -2.74 14.97 -5.47
C LEU A 246 -3.71 15.68 -4.51
N ILE A 247 -4.92 15.15 -4.31
CA ILE A 247 -5.88 15.64 -3.31
C ILE A 247 -5.31 15.49 -1.89
N ALA A 248 -4.82 14.29 -1.55
CA ALA A 248 -4.28 14.00 -0.23
C ALA A 248 -3.06 14.88 0.11
N TRP A 249 -2.24 15.23 -0.88
CA TRP A 249 -1.07 16.10 -0.72
C TRP A 249 -1.39 17.59 -0.92
N GLN A 250 -2.65 17.94 -1.22
CA GLN A 250 -3.12 19.29 -1.50
C GLN A 250 -2.36 19.96 -2.67
N ARG A 251 -2.03 19.19 -3.71
CA ARG A 251 -1.32 19.65 -4.91
C ARG A 251 -2.33 20.12 -5.95
N TRP A 252 -2.69 21.41 -5.86
CA TRP A 252 -3.69 22.06 -6.74
C TRP A 252 -3.08 22.67 -7.99
N ASP A 253 -1.80 22.50 -8.21
CA ASP A 253 -1.03 23.01 -9.35
C ASP A 253 -1.11 22.11 -10.61
N PHE A 254 -1.96 21.07 -10.59
CA PHE A 254 -2.21 20.14 -11.71
C PHE A 254 -3.53 20.41 -12.44
N VAL A 255 -4.23 21.52 -12.16
CA VAL A 255 -5.56 21.82 -12.74
C VAL A 255 -5.56 21.67 -14.26
N ARG A 256 -4.58 22.27 -14.94
CA ARG A 256 -4.51 22.23 -16.41
C ARG A 256 -4.37 20.79 -16.94
N GLN A 257 -3.49 19.98 -16.37
CA GLN A 257 -3.30 18.59 -16.80
C GLN A 257 -4.55 17.73 -16.55
N VAL A 258 -5.22 17.96 -15.41
CA VAL A 258 -6.45 17.24 -15.05
C VAL A 258 -7.62 17.64 -15.95
N GLU A 259 -7.75 18.92 -16.33
CA GLU A 259 -8.75 19.38 -17.31
C GLU A 259 -8.51 18.75 -18.68
N GLN A 260 -7.28 18.79 -19.18
CA GLN A 260 -6.90 18.14 -20.45
C GLN A 260 -7.18 16.64 -20.45
N ALA A 261 -6.88 15.96 -19.33
CA ALA A 261 -7.15 14.53 -19.19
C ALA A 261 -8.66 14.25 -19.20
N ARG A 262 -9.46 15.06 -18.49
CA ARG A 262 -10.92 14.90 -18.45
C ARG A 262 -11.53 15.03 -19.83
N ASP A 263 -11.08 16.01 -20.62
CA ASP A 263 -11.62 16.28 -21.96
C ASP A 263 -11.20 15.19 -22.97
N ALA A 264 -10.12 14.44 -22.67
CA ALA A 264 -9.62 13.34 -23.51
C ALA A 264 -10.16 11.94 -23.09
N LEU A 265 -10.82 11.84 -21.94
CA LEU A 265 -11.35 10.56 -21.44
C LEU A 265 -12.77 10.32 -21.99
N ASP A 266 -12.89 9.34 -22.88
CA ASP A 266 -14.18 8.79 -23.29
C ASP A 266 -14.73 7.89 -22.17
N ALA A 267 -15.78 8.40 -21.48
CA ALA A 267 -16.86 7.64 -20.88
C ALA A 267 -16.60 6.63 -19.72
N ASP A 268 -15.47 6.66 -19.00
CA ASP A 268 -15.43 6.00 -17.68
C ASP A 268 -16.03 6.93 -16.60
N PRO A 269 -17.26 6.66 -16.09
CA PRO A 269 -17.92 7.55 -15.13
C PRO A 269 -17.13 7.73 -13.83
N LEU A 270 -16.37 6.72 -13.38
CA LEU A 270 -15.55 6.80 -12.17
C LEU A 270 -14.33 7.68 -12.37
N ALA A 271 -13.68 7.56 -13.53
CA ALA A 271 -12.58 8.43 -13.91
C ALA A 271 -13.04 9.90 -13.99
N VAL A 272 -14.11 10.17 -14.72
CA VAL A 272 -14.70 11.51 -14.83
C VAL A 272 -15.08 12.09 -13.46
N TYR A 273 -15.68 11.26 -12.58
CA TYR A 273 -16.04 11.66 -11.22
C TYR A 273 -14.80 12.04 -10.39
N SER A 274 -13.75 11.22 -10.42
CA SER A 274 -12.51 11.45 -9.63
C SER A 274 -11.79 12.71 -10.08
N LEU A 275 -11.69 12.95 -11.40
CA LEU A 275 -11.11 14.18 -11.95
C LEU A 275 -11.97 15.41 -11.59
N GLY A 276 -13.30 15.29 -11.70
CA GLY A 276 -14.24 16.34 -11.31
C GLY A 276 -14.16 16.69 -9.81
N LEU A 277 -13.91 15.70 -8.97
CA LEU A 277 -13.70 15.90 -7.53
C LEU A 277 -12.44 16.73 -7.26
N TYR A 278 -11.32 16.39 -7.91
CA TYR A 278 -10.07 17.14 -7.82
C TYR A 278 -10.28 18.62 -8.24
N LEU A 279 -10.91 18.85 -9.40
CA LEU A 279 -11.14 20.21 -9.91
C LEU A 279 -12.00 21.05 -8.96
N ARG A 280 -13.05 20.46 -8.37
CA ARG A 280 -13.88 21.15 -7.37
C ARG A 280 -13.08 21.55 -6.13
N PHE A 281 -12.23 20.65 -5.59
CA PHE A 281 -11.36 20.99 -4.46
C PHE A 281 -10.35 22.07 -4.82
N ALA A 282 -9.74 22.01 -6.00
CA ALA A 282 -8.80 23.01 -6.46
C ALA A 282 -9.45 24.40 -6.57
N GLN A 283 -10.65 24.50 -7.17
CA GLN A 283 -11.44 25.73 -7.26
C GLN A 283 -11.79 26.30 -5.88
N ALA A 284 -12.27 25.46 -4.96
CA ALA A 284 -12.60 25.90 -3.60
C ALA A 284 -11.38 26.48 -2.87
N LYS A 285 -10.19 25.92 -3.09
CA LYS A 285 -8.94 26.42 -2.49
C LYS A 285 -8.43 27.70 -3.15
N GLN A 286 -8.63 27.87 -4.44
CA GLN A 286 -8.28 29.11 -5.16
C GLN A 286 -9.24 30.24 -4.81
N GLY A 287 -10.55 29.97 -4.69
CA GLY A 287 -11.56 30.94 -4.29
C GLY A 287 -11.45 31.39 -2.83
N SER A 288 -10.79 30.61 -1.97
CA SER A 288 -10.51 30.98 -0.56
C SER A 288 -9.29 31.91 -0.41
N ARG A 289 -8.55 32.19 -1.47
CA ARG A 289 -7.62 33.32 -1.53
C ARG A 289 -8.45 34.57 -1.75
N THR A 290 -8.88 35.23 -0.68
CA THR A 290 -9.52 36.53 -0.65
C THR A 290 -8.74 37.46 -1.57
N PRO A 291 -9.36 38.14 -2.56
CA PRO A 291 -8.70 39.22 -3.24
C PRO A 291 -8.31 40.25 -2.18
N GLN A 292 -7.03 40.58 -2.08
CA GLN A 292 -6.65 41.79 -1.39
C GLN A 292 -7.34 42.92 -2.10
N TRP A 293 -8.47 43.40 -1.56
CA TRP A 293 -9.07 44.65 -1.97
C TRP A 293 -7.99 45.72 -1.79
N ARG A 294 -7.51 46.26 -2.90
CA ARG A 294 -6.78 47.50 -2.87
C ARG A 294 -7.66 48.48 -2.10
N THR A 295 -7.29 48.82 -0.90
CA THR A 295 -7.74 50.00 -0.20
C THR A 295 -7.09 51.19 -0.90
N GLY A 296 -7.62 51.52 -2.07
CA GLY A 296 -7.42 52.78 -2.73
C GLY A 296 -8.41 53.75 -2.12
N THR A 297 -8.05 54.33 -1.01
CA THR A 297 -8.68 55.55 -0.50
C THR A 297 -8.19 56.70 -1.36
N GLU A 298 -8.84 56.93 -2.48
CA GLU A 298 -8.91 58.27 -3.05
C GLU A 298 -10.26 58.86 -2.66
N ALA A 299 -10.20 59.71 -1.61
CA ALA A 299 -11.30 60.63 -1.31
C ALA A 299 -11.47 61.57 -2.50
N PRO A 300 -12.69 61.74 -3.02
CA PRO A 300 -12.92 62.82 -4.00
C PRO A 300 -12.76 64.17 -3.32
N ALA A 301 -11.94 65.01 -3.93
CA ALA A 301 -11.72 66.40 -3.56
C ALA A 301 -13.06 67.13 -3.48
N ALA A 302 -13.25 67.84 -2.39
CA ALA A 302 -14.34 68.81 -2.22
C ALA A 302 -14.21 69.90 -3.25
N SER A 303 -15.12 69.97 -4.24
CA SER A 303 -15.28 71.09 -5.10
C SER A 303 -16.32 72.06 -4.52
N ASP A 304 -15.84 73.25 -4.23
CA ASP A 304 -16.46 74.53 -4.19
C ASP A 304 -17.99 74.57 -4.25
N ARG A 305 -18.59 75.01 -3.13
CA ARG A 305 -19.91 75.68 -3.12
C ARG A 305 -19.70 77.18 -3.18
N THR A 306 -19.81 77.71 -4.37
CA THR A 306 -20.00 79.14 -4.61
C THR A 306 -21.45 79.50 -4.37
N GLU A 307 -21.64 80.49 -3.60
CA GLU A 307 -22.85 81.23 -3.25
C GLU A 307 -23.71 81.62 -4.48
N LEU A 308 -24.98 81.68 -4.25
CA LEU A 308 -25.97 82.57 -4.86
C LEU A 308 -27.22 82.39 -3.99
N GLY A 309 -27.68 83.35 -3.24
CA GLY A 309 -28.12 84.68 -3.64
C GLY A 309 -29.52 84.79 -3.08
N GLU A 310 -29.64 85.64 -2.05
CA GLU A 310 -30.92 86.09 -1.49
C GLU A 310 -31.76 86.91 -2.50
N THR A 311 -33.03 86.87 -2.32
CA THR A 311 -34.00 87.92 -2.19
C THR A 311 -35.08 88.02 -3.32
N PRO A 312 -36.26 88.58 -3.03
CA PRO A 312 -36.90 89.01 -1.77
C PRO A 312 -38.20 88.28 -1.48
#